data_fcacc64347250a4d3c87751a599a0c0e
#
_entry.id   fcacc64347250a4d3c87751a599a0c0e
#
_cell.length_a   1.000
_cell.length_b   1.000
_cell.length_c   1.000
_cell.angle_alpha   90.00
_cell.angle_beta   90.00
_cell.angle_gamma   90.00
#
_symmetry.space_group_name_H-M   'P 1'
#
loop_
_entity.id
_entity.type
_entity.pdbx_description
1 polymer ?
#
loop_
_entity_poly.entity_id
_entity_poly.type
_entity_poly.pdbx_seq_one_letter_code
_entity_poly.pdbx_strand_id
1 'polypeptide(L)'
;VSDLDYDTPPALNATVTMDRAWHIMREQRISAIPVVNEDGTLYGTLSAGDIATYSMNTISEPRVEALPLFNLLSVIEGRVLNDTGDLVDSVTGDVVIALPQSCENLLWNGKDHIVLCGDQPDMIRRALETNVCCLILCQTEVDQELLADARNTCIISSPYDASRVARLIYQAIPISRPCHTDDI
;
A
#
# COMPACT_ATOMS: atom_id res chain seq x y z
N VAL A 1 -5.08 -46.46 -0.49
CA VAL A 1 -5.06 -45.03 -0.09
C VAL A 1 -4.02 -44.24 -0.90
N SER A 2 -3.37 -44.84 -1.91
CA SER A 2 -2.30 -44.25 -2.71
C SER A 2 -2.74 -43.59 -4.03
N ASP A 3 -4.02 -43.49 -4.33
CA ASP A 3 -4.53 -43.01 -5.63
C ASP A 3 -5.44 -41.76 -5.48
N LEU A 4 -5.23 -40.95 -4.46
CA LEU A 4 -5.78 -39.61 -4.41
C LEU A 4 -4.74 -38.68 -5.01
N ASP A 5 -4.97 -38.31 -6.27
CA ASP A 5 -4.24 -37.23 -6.95
C ASP A 5 -4.60 -35.91 -6.18
N TYR A 6 -3.78 -35.54 -5.23
CA TYR A 6 -3.90 -34.23 -4.56
C TYR A 6 -3.26 -33.23 -5.49
N ASP A 7 -4.09 -32.44 -6.15
CA ASP A 7 -3.63 -31.19 -6.74
C ASP A 7 -2.97 -30.38 -5.63
N THR A 8 -1.65 -30.29 -5.69
CA THR A 8 -0.91 -29.49 -4.72
C THR A 8 -1.29 -28.02 -4.93
N PRO A 9 -1.95 -27.37 -3.96
CA PRO A 9 -2.32 -25.97 -4.13
C PRO A 9 -1.05 -25.13 -4.37
N PRO A 10 -1.11 -24.12 -5.24
CA PRO A 10 0.03 -23.25 -5.46
C PRO A 10 0.36 -22.52 -4.16
N ALA A 11 1.60 -22.59 -3.72
CA ALA A 11 2.10 -21.79 -2.61
C ALA A 11 2.47 -20.40 -3.10
N LEU A 12 2.16 -19.36 -2.33
CA LEU A 12 2.52 -17.98 -2.61
C LEU A 12 3.64 -17.50 -1.68
N ASN A 13 4.58 -16.73 -2.24
CA ASN A 13 5.58 -16.08 -1.42
C ASN A 13 4.93 -15.00 -0.53
N ALA A 14 5.40 -14.86 0.71
CA ALA A 14 4.88 -13.90 1.69
C ALA A 14 4.95 -12.42 1.23
N THR A 15 5.78 -12.11 0.23
CA THR A 15 5.91 -10.78 -0.37
C THR A 15 4.89 -10.47 -1.48
N VAL A 16 4.11 -11.47 -1.91
CA VAL A 16 3.05 -11.29 -2.93
C VAL A 16 1.98 -10.34 -2.39
N THR A 17 1.43 -9.50 -3.27
CA THR A 17 0.36 -8.56 -2.89
C THR A 17 -0.97 -9.26 -2.67
N MET A 18 -1.83 -8.67 -1.83
CA MET A 18 -3.19 -9.17 -1.58
C MET A 18 -4.04 -9.26 -2.84
N ASP A 19 -3.94 -8.28 -3.73
CA ASP A 19 -4.65 -8.30 -5.01
C ASP A 19 -4.26 -9.51 -5.86
N ARG A 20 -2.96 -9.80 -5.94
CA ARG A 20 -2.45 -10.95 -6.69
C ARG A 20 -2.91 -12.27 -6.07
N ALA A 21 -2.86 -12.38 -4.74
CA ALA A 21 -3.34 -13.58 -4.03
C ALA A 21 -4.84 -13.80 -4.26
N TRP A 22 -5.65 -12.74 -4.15
CA TRP A 22 -7.08 -12.80 -4.42
C TRP A 22 -7.39 -13.24 -5.85
N HIS A 23 -6.65 -12.72 -6.82
CA HIS A 23 -6.80 -13.09 -8.23
C HIS A 23 -6.56 -14.59 -8.45
N ILE A 24 -5.46 -15.12 -7.90
CA ILE A 24 -5.11 -16.53 -7.99
C ILE A 24 -6.18 -17.41 -7.31
N MET A 25 -6.64 -17.05 -6.11
CA MET A 25 -7.69 -17.79 -5.41
C MET A 25 -8.99 -17.86 -6.22
N ARG A 26 -9.37 -16.74 -6.88
CA ARG A 26 -10.55 -16.70 -7.75
C ARG A 26 -10.37 -17.55 -9.02
N GLU A 27 -9.26 -17.43 -9.71
CA GLU A 27 -8.98 -18.17 -10.94
C GLU A 27 -8.99 -19.68 -10.68
N GLN A 28 -8.38 -20.10 -9.58
CA GLN A 28 -8.26 -21.50 -9.23
C GLN A 28 -9.41 -22.03 -8.39
N ARG A 29 -10.37 -21.18 -8.02
CA ARG A 29 -11.54 -21.52 -7.19
C ARG A 29 -11.16 -22.15 -5.84
N ILE A 30 -10.08 -21.69 -5.22
CA ILE A 30 -9.64 -22.12 -3.90
C ILE A 30 -9.97 -21.05 -2.86
N SER A 31 -10.31 -21.49 -1.64
CA SER A 31 -10.68 -20.60 -0.54
C SER A 31 -9.55 -20.32 0.44
N ALA A 32 -8.45 -21.06 0.33
CA ALA A 32 -7.26 -20.87 1.14
C ALA A 32 -6.01 -21.26 0.32
N ILE A 33 -4.87 -20.62 0.63
CA ILE A 33 -3.62 -20.84 -0.07
C ILE A 33 -2.46 -20.81 0.94
N PRO A 34 -1.51 -21.77 0.88
CA PRO A 34 -0.31 -21.74 1.72
C PRO A 34 0.60 -20.59 1.31
N VAL A 35 1.16 -19.92 2.30
CA VAL A 35 2.13 -18.83 2.15
C VAL A 35 3.48 -19.31 2.63
N VAL A 36 4.53 -19.08 1.83
CA VAL A 36 5.89 -19.53 2.09
C VAL A 36 6.86 -18.34 2.13
N ASN A 37 7.94 -18.51 2.87
CA ASN A 37 9.09 -17.62 2.86
C ASN A 37 9.90 -17.77 1.57
N GLU A 38 10.91 -16.92 1.38
CA GLU A 38 11.83 -16.98 0.23
C GLU A 38 12.63 -18.29 0.19
N ASP A 39 12.90 -18.87 1.35
CA ASP A 39 13.59 -20.17 1.48
C ASP A 39 12.66 -21.40 1.28
N GLY A 40 11.38 -21.16 0.99
CA GLY A 40 10.37 -22.19 0.76
C GLY A 40 9.76 -22.79 2.05
N THR A 41 10.15 -22.30 3.24
CA THR A 41 9.52 -22.73 4.49
C THR A 41 8.11 -22.17 4.60
N LEU A 42 7.20 -22.93 5.25
CA LEU A 42 5.83 -22.50 5.45
C LEU A 42 5.80 -21.26 6.37
N TYR A 43 5.22 -20.17 5.88
CA TYR A 43 4.96 -18.95 6.66
C TYR A 43 3.61 -19.05 7.37
N GLY A 44 2.59 -19.56 6.70
CA GLY A 44 1.22 -19.69 7.24
C GLY A 44 0.22 -20.00 6.13
N THR A 45 -1.06 -19.79 6.42
CA THR A 45 -2.16 -19.98 5.47
C THR A 45 -2.95 -18.69 5.33
N LEU A 46 -3.28 -18.31 4.09
CA LEU A 46 -4.15 -17.19 3.78
C LEU A 46 -5.49 -17.69 3.27
N SER A 47 -6.58 -17.30 3.91
CA SER A 47 -7.94 -17.60 3.45
C SER A 47 -8.63 -16.39 2.83
N ALA A 48 -9.69 -16.63 2.06
CA ALA A 48 -10.58 -15.56 1.57
C ALA A 48 -11.21 -14.77 2.71
N GLY A 49 -11.48 -15.43 3.85
CA GLY A 49 -12.00 -14.79 5.07
C GLY A 49 -11.00 -13.83 5.69
N ASP A 50 -9.70 -14.17 5.68
CA ASP A 50 -8.63 -13.30 6.20
C ASP A 50 -8.51 -12.04 5.36
N ILE A 51 -8.55 -12.17 4.03
CA ILE A 51 -8.54 -11.02 3.11
C ILE A 51 -9.75 -10.12 3.37
N ALA A 52 -10.94 -10.70 3.51
CA ALA A 52 -12.16 -9.93 3.77
C ALA A 52 -12.10 -9.20 5.12
N THR A 53 -11.67 -9.90 6.18
CA THR A 53 -11.54 -9.34 7.53
C THR A 53 -10.51 -8.22 7.57
N TYR A 54 -9.35 -8.44 6.95
CA TYR A 54 -8.30 -7.43 6.86
C TYR A 54 -8.77 -6.19 6.11
N SER A 55 -9.47 -6.36 4.98
CA SER A 55 -10.03 -5.25 4.20
C SER A 55 -11.06 -4.45 5.00
N MET A 56 -11.90 -5.12 5.79
CA MET A 56 -12.90 -4.46 6.65
C MET A 56 -12.22 -3.67 7.78
N ASN A 57 -11.22 -4.25 8.44
CA ASN A 57 -10.48 -3.59 9.52
C ASN A 57 -9.69 -2.39 8.99
N THR A 58 -9.10 -2.50 7.81
CA THR A 58 -8.34 -1.43 7.17
C THR A 58 -9.20 -0.22 6.79
N ILE A 59 -10.50 -0.44 6.49
CA ILE A 59 -11.45 0.67 6.28
C ILE A 59 -11.68 1.45 7.58
N SER A 60 -11.63 0.77 8.73
CA SER A 60 -11.83 1.39 10.05
C SER A 60 -10.60 2.13 10.57
N GLU A 61 -9.41 1.66 10.20
CA GLU A 61 -8.13 2.23 10.60
C GLU A 61 -7.21 2.32 9.36
N PRO A 62 -7.24 3.43 8.64
CA PRO A 62 -6.54 3.57 7.37
C PRO A 62 -5.01 3.76 7.53
N ARG A 63 -4.37 2.97 8.39
CA ARG A 63 -2.93 2.98 8.62
C ARG A 63 -2.23 1.89 7.81
N VAL A 64 -1.19 2.28 7.13
CA VAL A 64 -0.30 1.40 6.38
C VAL A 64 1.00 1.22 7.17
N GLU A 65 1.45 -0.01 7.32
CA GLU A 65 2.71 -0.32 7.98
C GLU A 65 3.68 -1.00 7.02
N ALA A 66 4.88 -0.42 6.88
CA ALA A 66 5.99 -0.95 6.10
C ALA A 66 5.57 -1.49 4.72
N LEU A 67 4.75 -0.71 3.99
CA LEU A 67 4.36 -1.05 2.62
C LEU A 67 5.57 -0.87 1.71
N PRO A 68 6.05 -1.93 1.02
CA PRO A 68 7.15 -1.80 0.09
C PRO A 68 6.85 -0.77 -0.99
N LEU A 69 7.77 0.18 -1.21
CA LEU A 69 7.59 1.26 -2.18
C LEU A 69 7.33 0.71 -3.59
N PHE A 70 8.02 -0.38 -3.96
CA PHE A 70 7.81 -1.04 -5.25
C PHE A 70 6.35 -1.53 -5.43
N ASN A 71 5.77 -2.13 -4.39
CA ASN A 71 4.38 -2.58 -4.44
C ASN A 71 3.43 -1.39 -4.60
N LEU A 72 3.66 -0.33 -3.83
CA LEU A 72 2.87 0.91 -3.93
C LEU A 72 2.92 1.47 -5.34
N LEU A 73 4.12 1.70 -5.89
CA LEU A 73 4.31 2.24 -7.24
C LEU A 73 3.64 1.37 -8.31
N SER A 74 3.73 0.05 -8.17
CA SER A 74 3.16 -0.90 -9.13
C SER A 74 1.64 -0.80 -9.22
N VAL A 75 0.94 -0.71 -8.07
CA VAL A 75 -0.54 -0.70 -8.07
C VAL A 75 -1.14 0.65 -8.43
N ILE A 76 -0.47 1.76 -8.08
CA ILE A 76 -0.96 3.11 -8.41
C ILE A 76 -0.41 3.66 -9.72
N GLU A 77 0.32 2.86 -10.48
CA GLU A 77 1.08 3.29 -11.67
C GLU A 77 1.94 4.53 -11.35
N GLY A 78 2.57 4.48 -10.17
CA GLY A 78 3.25 5.63 -9.59
C GLY A 78 4.65 5.85 -10.14
N ARG A 79 5.09 7.11 -10.13
CA ARG A 79 6.46 7.51 -10.42
C ARG A 79 6.98 8.40 -9.29
N VAL A 80 8.15 8.07 -8.74
CA VAL A 80 8.85 8.95 -7.79
C VAL A 80 9.36 10.18 -8.54
N LEU A 81 9.08 11.36 -7.99
CA LEU A 81 9.41 12.65 -8.60
C LEU A 81 10.66 13.31 -8.03
N ASN A 82 11.05 12.96 -6.81
CA ASN A 82 12.20 13.54 -6.15
C ASN A 82 13.21 12.48 -5.71
N ASP A 83 14.49 12.87 -5.64
CA ASP A 83 15.55 12.04 -5.09
C ASP A 83 15.59 12.27 -3.56
N THR A 84 15.16 11.28 -2.80
CA THR A 84 15.19 11.30 -1.34
C THR A 84 16.55 10.89 -0.75
N GLY A 85 17.55 10.63 -1.59
CA GLY A 85 18.94 10.33 -1.22
C GLY A 85 19.18 8.90 -0.72
N ASP A 86 18.35 8.41 0.19
CA ASP A 86 18.26 7.00 0.56
C ASP A 86 16.90 6.50 0.06
N LEU A 87 16.90 5.51 -0.83
CA LEU A 87 15.69 4.87 -1.33
C LEU A 87 14.83 4.47 -0.13
N VAL A 88 13.67 5.09 -0.01
CA VAL A 88 12.67 4.69 0.97
C VAL A 88 12.16 3.31 0.54
N ASP A 89 12.66 2.26 1.15
CA ASP A 89 12.29 0.89 0.80
C ASP A 89 10.81 0.62 1.07
N SER A 90 10.24 1.29 2.06
CA SER A 90 8.84 1.14 2.45
C SER A 90 8.24 2.43 3.02
N VAL A 91 6.93 2.58 2.91
CA VAL A 91 6.17 3.68 3.49
C VAL A 91 5.30 3.19 4.64
N THR A 92 5.21 4.02 5.69
CA THR A 92 4.38 3.76 6.87
C THR A 92 3.61 5.02 7.22
N GLY A 93 2.33 4.89 7.55
CA GLY A 93 1.53 6.02 7.99
C GLY A 93 0.04 5.86 7.72
N ASP A 94 -0.72 6.81 8.24
CA ASP A 94 -2.15 6.90 8.01
C ASP A 94 -2.41 7.50 6.61
N VAL A 95 -3.31 6.88 5.85
CA VAL A 95 -3.66 7.36 4.52
C VAL A 95 -4.71 8.45 4.64
N VAL A 96 -4.35 9.66 4.20
CA VAL A 96 -5.21 10.84 4.29
C VAL A 96 -5.44 11.44 2.91
N ILE A 97 -6.71 11.64 2.53
CA ILE A 97 -7.06 12.42 1.33
C ILE A 97 -7.15 13.89 1.74
N ALA A 98 -6.29 14.72 1.14
CA ALA A 98 -6.31 16.15 1.36
C ALA A 98 -7.53 16.78 0.67
N LEU A 99 -8.47 17.26 1.46
CA LEU A 99 -9.64 18.03 1.00
C LEU A 99 -9.52 19.47 1.48
N PRO A 100 -9.99 20.48 0.73
CA PRO A 100 -9.93 21.89 1.14
C PRO A 100 -10.55 22.17 2.50
N GLN A 101 -11.62 21.44 2.85
CA GLN A 101 -12.30 21.56 4.14
C GLN A 101 -11.55 20.86 5.29
N SER A 102 -10.61 20.00 4.98
CA SER A 102 -9.81 19.27 5.99
C SER A 102 -8.65 20.10 6.54
N CYS A 103 -8.36 21.26 5.94
CA CYS A 103 -7.19 22.08 6.28
C CYS A 103 -7.21 22.64 7.70
N GLU A 104 -8.40 22.91 8.26
CA GLU A 104 -8.51 23.57 9.56
C GLU A 104 -8.39 22.57 10.73
N ASN A 105 -8.71 21.29 10.52
CA ASN A 105 -8.82 20.28 11.56
C ASN A 105 -7.81 19.13 11.47
N LEU A 106 -7.10 18.97 10.37
CA LEU A 106 -6.08 17.93 10.22
C LEU A 106 -4.74 18.45 10.73
N LEU A 107 -4.46 18.14 11.97
CA LEU A 107 -3.10 18.15 12.52
C LEU A 107 -2.32 17.01 11.86
N TRP A 108 -1.83 17.24 10.65
CA TRP A 108 -0.89 16.31 10.03
C TRP A 108 0.39 16.29 10.85
N ASN A 109 0.62 15.21 11.50
CA ASN A 109 1.72 15.08 12.42
C ASN A 109 2.93 14.46 11.70
N GLY A 110 3.44 15.17 10.67
CA GLY A 110 4.70 14.86 10.01
C GLY A 110 4.78 13.44 9.42
N LYS A 111 5.77 12.70 9.86
CA LYS A 111 6.20 11.42 9.27
C LYS A 111 5.19 10.26 9.33
N ASP A 112 4.09 10.44 10.04
CA ASP A 112 3.08 9.38 10.24
C ASP A 112 1.94 9.42 9.21
N HIS A 113 2.06 10.25 8.16
CA HIS A 113 0.99 10.38 7.17
C HIS A 113 1.46 10.12 5.74
N ILE A 114 0.61 9.43 4.99
CA ILE A 114 0.65 9.28 3.53
C ILE A 114 -0.48 10.16 3.00
N VAL A 115 -0.13 11.28 2.38
CA VAL A 115 -1.11 12.29 1.95
C VAL A 115 -1.39 12.13 0.46
N LEU A 116 -2.66 11.98 0.11
CA LEU A 116 -3.15 11.96 -1.27
C LEU A 116 -3.70 13.34 -1.63
N CYS A 117 -3.10 14.00 -2.60
CA CYS A 117 -3.44 15.35 -2.99
C CYS A 117 -3.71 15.45 -4.50
N GLY A 118 -4.77 16.15 -4.88
CA GLY A 118 -5.02 16.55 -6.26
C GLY A 118 -4.38 17.90 -6.59
N ASP A 119 -4.96 18.61 -7.56
CA ASP A 119 -4.52 19.95 -7.99
C ASP A 119 -4.90 21.03 -6.95
N GLN A 120 -4.17 21.04 -5.85
CA GLN A 120 -4.36 21.95 -4.71
C GLN A 120 -2.99 22.42 -4.18
N PRO A 121 -2.42 23.48 -4.76
CA PRO A 121 -1.06 23.96 -4.41
C PRO A 121 -0.85 24.25 -2.93
N ASP A 122 -1.85 24.79 -2.25
CA ASP A 122 -1.75 25.12 -0.82
C ASP A 122 -1.65 23.85 0.05
N MET A 123 -2.36 22.80 -0.34
CA MET A 123 -2.31 21.50 0.34
C MET A 123 -0.98 20.80 0.11
N ILE A 124 -0.48 20.86 -1.12
CA ILE A 124 0.83 20.32 -1.48
C ILE A 124 1.91 21.02 -0.65
N ARG A 125 1.92 22.35 -0.62
CA ARG A 125 2.88 23.13 0.17
C ARG A 125 2.82 22.77 1.65
N ARG A 126 1.62 22.68 2.22
CA ARG A 126 1.44 22.32 3.62
C ARG A 126 1.94 20.90 3.93
N ALA A 127 1.70 19.93 3.05
CA ALA A 127 2.22 18.57 3.20
C ALA A 127 3.76 18.56 3.23
N LEU A 128 4.40 19.35 2.38
CA LEU A 128 5.85 19.50 2.35
C LEU A 128 6.40 20.18 3.61
N GLU A 129 5.76 21.25 4.07
CA GLU A 129 6.14 21.98 5.30
C GLU A 129 6.06 21.08 6.54
N THR A 130 5.09 20.18 6.60
CA THR A 130 4.90 19.25 7.72
C THR A 130 5.75 18.00 7.62
N ASN A 131 6.52 17.81 6.55
CA ASN A 131 7.40 16.66 6.30
C ASN A 131 6.63 15.33 6.43
N VAL A 132 5.53 15.17 5.71
CA VAL A 132 4.79 13.91 5.66
C VAL A 132 5.68 12.78 5.12
N CYS A 133 5.40 11.54 5.51
CA CYS A 133 6.16 10.37 5.06
C CYS A 133 6.17 10.26 3.53
N CYS A 134 4.98 10.37 2.94
CA CYS A 134 4.81 10.28 1.51
C CYS A 134 3.69 11.23 1.04
N LEU A 135 3.94 11.94 -0.04
CA LEU A 135 2.96 12.76 -0.75
C LEU A 135 2.66 12.14 -2.12
N ILE A 136 1.42 11.75 -2.35
CA ILE A 136 0.99 11.18 -3.63
C ILE A 136 0.14 12.20 -4.37
N LEU A 137 0.64 12.64 -5.51
CA LEU A 137 -0.01 13.61 -6.39
C LEU A 137 -0.90 12.87 -7.37
N CYS A 138 -2.21 13.09 -7.24
CA CYS A 138 -3.26 12.39 -7.95
C CYS A 138 -3.74 13.22 -9.14
N GLN A 139 -3.48 12.78 -10.36
CA GLN A 139 -3.88 13.47 -11.61
C GLN A 139 -3.40 14.94 -11.67
N THR A 140 -2.27 15.25 -11.08
CA THR A 140 -1.74 16.61 -11.09
C THR A 140 -0.26 16.62 -11.44
N GLU A 141 0.16 17.70 -12.09
CA GLU A 141 1.57 18.01 -12.33
C GLU A 141 2.03 19.05 -11.31
N VAL A 142 3.29 18.97 -10.92
CA VAL A 142 3.87 19.88 -9.94
C VAL A 142 5.07 20.59 -10.53
N ASP A 143 5.17 21.88 -10.24
CA ASP A 143 6.32 22.69 -10.63
C ASP A 143 7.60 22.18 -9.98
N GLN A 144 8.69 22.20 -10.72
CA GLN A 144 10.00 21.75 -10.25
C GLN A 144 10.50 22.55 -9.02
N GLU A 145 10.04 23.80 -8.84
CA GLU A 145 10.36 24.61 -7.67
C GLU A 145 9.81 24.01 -6.38
N LEU A 146 8.59 23.46 -6.41
CA LEU A 146 7.98 22.78 -5.25
C LEU A 146 8.69 21.46 -4.91
N LEU A 147 9.24 20.78 -5.92
CA LEU A 147 10.01 19.54 -5.70
C LEU A 147 11.36 19.81 -5.02
N ALA A 148 11.98 20.97 -5.27
CA ALA A 148 13.28 21.32 -4.71
C ALA A 148 13.25 21.50 -3.18
N ASP A 149 12.12 21.85 -2.60
CA ASP A 149 11.93 22.04 -1.16
C ASP A 149 11.63 20.73 -0.40
N ALA A 150 11.37 19.66 -1.13
CA ALA A 150 10.91 18.37 -0.58
C ALA A 150 12.06 17.45 -0.16
N ARG A 151 12.90 17.85 0.77
CA ARG A 151 14.13 17.09 1.15
C ARG A 151 13.84 15.82 1.95
N ASN A 152 12.70 15.73 2.65
CA ASN A 152 12.39 14.65 3.61
C ASN A 152 11.08 13.93 3.31
N THR A 153 10.40 14.26 2.23
CA THR A 153 9.12 13.68 1.83
C THR A 153 9.29 12.94 0.53
N CYS A 154 8.89 11.67 0.48
CA CYS A 154 8.81 10.93 -0.78
C CYS A 154 7.64 11.46 -1.60
N ILE A 155 7.88 11.98 -2.80
CA ILE A 155 6.84 12.50 -3.69
C ILE A 155 6.62 11.54 -4.85
N ILE A 156 5.38 11.11 -5.01
CA ILE A 156 4.96 10.16 -6.04
C ILE A 156 3.86 10.80 -6.88
N SER A 157 3.92 10.69 -8.20
CA SER A 157 2.79 11.02 -9.07
C SER A 157 2.00 9.75 -9.41
N SER A 158 0.67 9.88 -9.53
CA SER A 158 -0.21 8.82 -10.02
C SER A 158 -1.19 9.36 -11.04
N PRO A 159 -1.52 8.61 -12.11
CA PRO A 159 -2.52 9.01 -13.10
C PRO A 159 -3.95 8.86 -12.58
N TYR A 160 -4.14 8.28 -11.40
CA TYR A 160 -5.43 8.01 -10.80
C TYR A 160 -5.88 9.11 -9.84
N ASP A 161 -7.20 9.24 -9.63
CA ASP A 161 -7.77 10.11 -8.61
C ASP A 161 -7.48 9.59 -7.18
N ALA A 162 -7.56 10.49 -6.19
CA ALA A 162 -7.21 10.18 -4.81
C ALA A 162 -8.04 9.05 -4.19
N SER A 163 -9.33 8.94 -4.54
CA SER A 163 -10.19 7.88 -4.02
C SER A 163 -9.79 6.51 -4.57
N ARG A 164 -9.40 6.47 -5.84
CA ARG A 164 -8.88 5.24 -6.46
C ARG A 164 -7.53 4.86 -5.89
N VAL A 165 -6.62 5.83 -5.74
CA VAL A 165 -5.30 5.61 -5.12
C VAL A 165 -5.45 5.06 -3.71
N ALA A 166 -6.32 5.65 -2.87
CA ALA A 166 -6.57 5.17 -1.52
C ALA A 166 -6.96 3.68 -1.49
N ARG A 167 -7.86 3.25 -2.39
CA ARG A 167 -8.26 1.83 -2.50
C ARG A 167 -7.12 0.93 -2.96
N LEU A 168 -6.32 1.39 -3.93
CA LEU A 168 -5.21 0.62 -4.49
C LEU A 168 -4.08 0.42 -3.48
N ILE A 169 -3.82 1.39 -2.62
CA ILE A 169 -2.81 1.29 -1.54
C ILE A 169 -3.06 0.03 -0.70
N TYR A 170 -4.30 -0.23 -0.32
CA TYR A 170 -4.62 -1.42 0.49
C TYR A 170 -4.45 -2.73 -0.27
N GLN A 171 -4.64 -2.72 -1.58
CA GLN A 171 -4.38 -3.89 -2.44
C GLN A 171 -2.89 -4.21 -2.59
N ALA A 172 -2.02 -3.21 -2.35
CA ALA A 172 -0.56 -3.36 -2.41
C ALA A 172 0.04 -4.03 -1.17
N ILE A 173 -0.73 -4.15 -0.09
CA ILE A 173 -0.23 -4.73 1.17
C ILE A 173 0.13 -6.20 0.96
N PRO A 174 1.33 -6.65 1.42
CA PRO A 174 1.75 -8.05 1.30
C PRO A 174 0.83 -9.00 2.08
N ILE A 175 0.62 -10.19 1.56
CA ILE A 175 -0.25 -11.22 2.16
C ILE A 175 0.27 -11.76 3.49
N SER A 176 1.53 -11.54 3.82
CA SER A 176 2.09 -11.84 5.14
C SER A 176 1.37 -11.14 6.31
N ARG A 177 0.69 -10.02 6.04
CA ARG A 177 -0.03 -9.26 7.07
C ARG A 177 -1.31 -9.92 7.54
N PRO A 178 -2.23 -10.37 6.64
CA PRO A 178 -3.45 -11.07 7.02
C PRO A 178 -3.26 -12.57 7.23
N CYS A 179 -2.06 -13.12 6.99
CA CYS A 179 -1.80 -14.54 7.07
C CYS A 179 -1.78 -15.03 8.53
N HIS A 180 -2.50 -16.11 8.82
CA HIS A 180 -2.45 -16.76 10.13
C HIS A 180 -1.15 -17.58 10.28
N THR A 181 -0.36 -17.23 11.30
CA THR A 181 0.90 -17.91 11.65
C THR A 181 0.77 -18.83 12.87
N ASP A 182 -0.37 -18.76 13.58
CA ASP A 182 -0.54 -19.43 14.88
C ASP A 182 -0.93 -20.93 14.77
N ASP A 183 -1.11 -21.45 13.56
CA ASP A 183 -1.55 -22.85 13.31
C ASP A 183 -0.40 -23.77 12.82
N ILE A 184 0.86 -23.45 13.14
CA ILE A 184 2.03 -24.25 12.75
C ILE A 184 2.62 -24.97 13.96
#